data_9e4df11afef4b2e4af6944b56f996b41
#
_entry.id   9e4df11afef4b2e4af6944b56f996b41
#
_cell.length_a   1.000
_cell.length_b   1.000
_cell.length_c   1.000
_cell.angle_alpha   90.00
_cell.angle_beta   90.00
_cell.angle_gamma   90.00
#
_symmetry.space_group_name_H-M   'P 1'
#
loop_
_entity.id
_entity.type
_entity.pdbx_description
1 polymer ?
#
loop_
_entity_poly.entity_id
_entity_poly.type
_entity_poly.pdbx_seq_one_letter_code
_entity_poly.pdbx_strand_id
1 'polypeptide(L)'
;EAMFSITSSPTNKEYQEFSIKRCGSLTDYLHGMNVGDEITVRGPYGNAFPVETALKKQNLLFIAGGIGLAPLRSVINYVLDNRDNYGTVDILYGSRSADDLVQLKEIQEVWMKTPGVNVYLTIDREQEGWDGHVGFVPSYLKEIGFDTNKTVLVCGPPIMIKFVLAGLMELGFNKTQVYTTLELRMKCG
;
A
#
# COMPACT_ATOMS: atom_id res chain seq x y z
N GLU A 1 22.01 8.75 3.33
CA GLU A 1 21.21 7.62 3.83
C GLU A 1 19.74 7.99 3.84
N ALA A 2 18.84 7.06 3.45
CA ALA A 2 17.41 7.24 3.51
C ALA A 2 16.71 5.92 3.91
N MET A 3 15.49 6.05 4.43
CA MET A 3 14.67 4.92 4.84
C MET A 3 13.79 4.47 3.69
N PHE A 4 13.78 3.17 3.43
CA PHE A 4 12.89 2.54 2.46
C PHE A 4 12.14 1.38 3.11
N SER A 5 10.87 1.25 2.77
CA SER A 5 10.08 0.11 3.22
C SER A 5 10.47 -1.15 2.44
N ILE A 6 10.60 -2.27 3.14
CA ILE A 6 10.71 -3.58 2.51
C ILE A 6 9.35 -3.89 1.87
N THR A 7 9.34 -4.23 0.58
CA THR A 7 8.10 -4.43 -0.19
C THR A 7 7.85 -5.87 -0.60
N SER A 8 8.86 -6.74 -0.49
CA SER A 8 8.68 -8.18 -0.65
C SER A 8 7.87 -8.79 0.50
N SER A 9 7.19 -9.89 0.23
CA SER A 9 6.54 -10.69 1.29
C SER A 9 7.58 -11.20 2.29
N PRO A 10 7.31 -11.20 3.60
CA PRO A 10 8.15 -11.83 4.60
C PRO A 10 8.30 -13.35 4.43
N THR A 11 7.47 -13.98 3.62
CA THR A 11 7.57 -15.41 3.26
C THR A 11 8.74 -15.68 2.33
N ASN A 12 9.12 -14.69 1.51
CA ASN A 12 10.32 -14.78 0.68
C ASN A 12 11.58 -14.66 1.53
N LYS A 13 12.42 -15.71 1.49
CA LYS A 13 13.68 -15.77 2.25
C LYS A 13 14.94 -15.61 1.38
N GLU A 14 14.79 -15.50 0.07
CA GLU A 14 15.90 -15.48 -0.87
C GLU A 14 16.38 -14.06 -1.15
N TYR A 15 15.46 -13.10 -1.22
CA TYR A 15 15.78 -11.70 -1.51
C TYR A 15 14.81 -10.74 -0.84
N GLN A 16 15.19 -9.47 -0.82
CA GLN A 16 14.32 -8.36 -0.41
C GLN A 16 14.09 -7.43 -1.59
N GLU A 17 12.88 -6.90 -1.69
CA GLU A 17 12.51 -5.91 -2.69
C GLU A 17 12.24 -4.56 -2.04
N PHE A 18 12.55 -3.51 -2.79
CA PHE A 18 12.26 -2.13 -2.42
C PHE A 18 11.66 -1.41 -3.62
N SER A 19 10.53 -0.73 -3.42
CA SER A 19 9.94 0.14 -4.45
C SER A 19 10.34 1.57 -4.16
N ILE A 20 11.20 2.13 -5.03
CA ILE A 20 11.84 3.42 -4.81
C ILE A 20 11.37 4.40 -5.87
N LYS A 21 10.67 5.46 -5.43
CA LYS A 21 10.28 6.55 -6.31
C LYS A 21 11.47 7.49 -6.51
N ARG A 22 11.74 7.86 -7.77
CA ARG A 22 12.76 8.85 -8.10
C ARG A 22 12.32 10.25 -7.68
N CYS A 23 13.02 10.86 -6.69
CA CYS A 23 12.64 12.16 -6.14
C CYS A 23 13.78 12.97 -5.50
N GLY A 24 15.02 12.61 -5.76
CA GLY A 24 16.18 13.35 -5.24
C GLY A 24 17.49 12.61 -5.47
N SER A 25 18.61 13.20 -5.07
CA SER A 25 19.96 12.75 -5.43
C SER A 25 20.26 11.29 -5.10
N LEU A 26 19.84 10.80 -3.92
CA LEU A 26 20.03 9.40 -3.55
C LEU A 26 19.19 8.47 -4.45
N THR A 27 17.92 8.81 -4.65
CA THR A 27 17.03 7.99 -5.49
C THR A 27 17.42 8.10 -6.97
N ASP A 28 17.95 9.24 -7.43
CA ASP A 28 18.52 9.38 -8.76
C ASP A 28 19.74 8.46 -8.95
N TYR A 29 20.62 8.39 -7.94
CA TYR A 29 21.74 7.46 -7.93
C TYR A 29 21.28 6.01 -8.03
N LEU A 30 20.32 5.61 -7.19
CA LEU A 30 19.78 4.24 -7.20
C LEU A 30 19.10 3.88 -8.54
N HIS A 31 18.40 4.82 -9.16
CA HIS A 31 17.81 4.61 -10.50
C HIS A 31 18.85 4.57 -11.64
N GLY A 32 20.06 5.03 -11.39
CA GLY A 32 21.18 4.96 -12.34
C GLY A 32 22.01 3.68 -12.23
N MET A 33 21.73 2.81 -11.26
CA MET A 33 22.46 1.57 -11.05
C MET A 33 22.10 0.49 -12.08
N ASN A 34 23.04 -0.40 -12.33
CA ASN A 34 22.84 -1.56 -13.20
C ASN A 34 22.59 -2.82 -12.37
N VAL A 35 22.02 -3.82 -13.02
CA VAL A 35 21.87 -5.15 -12.40
C VAL A 35 23.26 -5.72 -12.10
N GLY A 36 23.46 -6.14 -10.85
CA GLY A 36 24.74 -6.62 -10.34
C GLY A 36 25.55 -5.58 -9.54
N ASP A 37 25.13 -4.32 -9.55
CA ASP A 37 25.75 -3.31 -8.69
C ASP A 37 25.40 -3.55 -7.22
N GLU A 38 26.34 -3.22 -6.33
CA GLU A 38 26.18 -3.47 -4.90
C GLU A 38 25.79 -2.20 -4.13
N ILE A 39 24.88 -2.35 -3.17
CA ILE A 39 24.53 -1.31 -2.20
C ILE A 39 24.63 -1.87 -0.79
N THR A 40 24.93 -1.00 0.16
CA THR A 40 24.90 -1.35 1.57
C THR A 40 23.55 -1.00 2.18
N VAL A 41 22.92 -1.95 2.82
CA VAL A 41 21.65 -1.79 3.53
C VAL A 41 21.84 -2.19 4.99
N ARG A 42 21.25 -1.42 5.89
CA ARG A 42 21.18 -1.80 7.31
C ARG A 42 19.72 -1.79 7.79
N GLY A 43 19.39 -2.69 8.69
CA GLY A 43 18.03 -2.87 9.22
C GLY A 43 17.74 -4.31 9.59
N PRO A 44 16.49 -4.71 9.70
CA PRO A 44 15.29 -3.86 9.60
C PRO A 44 15.13 -2.95 10.82
N TYR A 45 14.54 -1.76 10.61
CA TYR A 45 14.17 -0.82 11.67
C TYR A 45 12.67 -0.60 11.69
N GLY A 46 12.16 -0.06 12.82
CA GLY A 46 10.75 0.26 12.99
C GLY A 46 9.89 -0.91 13.45
N ASN A 47 8.59 -0.70 13.40
CA ASN A 47 7.59 -1.68 13.81
C ASN A 47 6.84 -2.23 12.59
N ALA A 48 6.77 -3.55 12.50
CA ALA A 48 6.00 -4.22 11.46
C ALA A 48 4.49 -4.13 11.73
N PHE A 49 3.69 -4.24 10.67
CA PHE A 49 2.26 -4.50 10.83
C PHE A 49 2.03 -5.86 11.50
N PRO A 50 1.06 -5.98 12.42
CA PRO A 50 0.85 -7.18 13.25
C PRO A 50 0.12 -8.29 12.49
N VAL A 51 0.72 -8.76 11.38
CA VAL A 51 0.10 -9.72 10.44
C VAL A 51 -0.22 -11.07 11.08
N GLU A 52 0.62 -11.54 11.99
CA GLU A 52 0.44 -12.86 12.63
C GLU A 52 -0.44 -12.81 13.89
N THR A 53 -0.81 -11.61 14.33
CA THR A 53 -1.56 -11.41 15.58
C THR A 53 -2.86 -10.66 15.33
N ALA A 54 -2.86 -9.34 15.41
CA ALA A 54 -4.07 -8.52 15.35
C ALA A 54 -4.79 -8.53 13.98
N LEU A 55 -4.07 -8.79 12.87
CA LEU A 55 -4.67 -8.87 11.54
C LEU A 55 -5.17 -10.27 11.19
N LYS A 56 -4.73 -11.32 11.91
CA LYS A 56 -5.12 -12.70 11.64
C LYS A 56 -6.61 -12.91 11.85
N LYS A 57 -7.25 -13.62 10.93
CA LYS A 57 -8.70 -13.89 10.88
C LYS A 57 -9.58 -12.65 10.68
N GLN A 58 -8.99 -11.49 10.40
CA GLN A 58 -9.75 -10.27 10.11
C GLN A 58 -10.09 -10.17 8.62
N ASN A 59 -11.19 -9.46 8.33
CA ASN A 59 -11.41 -8.86 7.03
C ASN A 59 -10.52 -7.61 6.94
N LEU A 60 -9.83 -7.42 5.84
CA LEU A 60 -8.83 -6.37 5.68
C LEU A 60 -9.24 -5.36 4.61
N LEU A 61 -8.97 -4.09 4.86
CA LEU A 61 -9.09 -3.01 3.89
C LEU A 61 -7.75 -2.27 3.82
N PHE A 62 -7.07 -2.38 2.70
CA PHE A 62 -5.85 -1.64 2.41
C PHE A 62 -6.21 -0.37 1.63
N ILE A 63 -5.71 0.78 2.07
CA ILE A 63 -5.91 2.06 1.39
C ILE A 63 -4.55 2.67 1.10
N ALA A 64 -4.21 2.78 -0.17
CA ALA A 64 -2.91 3.27 -0.62
C ALA A 64 -3.02 4.52 -1.52
N GLY A 65 -2.03 5.40 -1.42
CA GLY A 65 -1.87 6.53 -2.34
C GLY A 65 -0.46 6.63 -2.91
N GLY A 66 -0.33 6.59 -4.23
CA GLY A 66 0.96 6.67 -4.92
C GLY A 66 1.96 5.61 -4.42
N ILE A 67 3.18 6.04 -4.08
CA ILE A 67 4.22 5.13 -3.57
C ILE A 67 3.89 4.55 -2.18
N GLY A 68 2.85 5.04 -1.50
CA GLY A 68 2.36 4.45 -0.26
C GLY A 68 1.84 3.01 -0.40
N LEU A 69 1.68 2.51 -1.62
CA LEU A 69 1.46 1.09 -1.85
C LEU A 69 2.67 0.24 -1.43
N ALA A 70 3.89 0.75 -1.52
CA ALA A 70 5.12 0.02 -1.25
C ALA A 70 5.15 -0.70 0.12
N PRO A 71 4.95 -0.02 1.26
CA PRO A 71 4.91 -0.70 2.57
C PRO A 71 3.71 -1.65 2.70
N LEU A 72 2.57 -1.34 2.09
CA LEU A 72 1.39 -2.21 2.13
C LEU A 72 1.54 -3.45 1.25
N ARG A 73 2.31 -3.38 0.16
CA ARG A 73 2.57 -4.54 -0.72
C ARG A 73 3.15 -5.72 0.03
N SER A 74 4.11 -5.49 0.93
CA SER A 74 4.68 -6.55 1.77
C SER A 74 3.60 -7.27 2.59
N VAL A 75 2.68 -6.50 3.19
CA VAL A 75 1.57 -7.03 3.98
C VAL A 75 0.55 -7.74 3.11
N ILE A 76 0.17 -7.14 1.98
CA ILE A 76 -0.78 -7.73 1.03
C ILE A 76 -0.25 -9.10 0.57
N ASN A 77 0.99 -9.16 0.09
CA ASN A 77 1.57 -10.41 -0.39
C ASN A 77 1.69 -11.45 0.72
N TYR A 78 2.05 -11.06 1.96
CA TYR A 78 2.03 -11.97 3.09
C TYR A 78 0.63 -12.55 3.34
N VAL A 79 -0.41 -11.72 3.27
CA VAL A 79 -1.81 -12.14 3.42
C VAL A 79 -2.22 -13.09 2.30
N LEU A 80 -1.79 -12.84 1.06
CA LEU A 80 -2.07 -13.72 -0.07
C LEU A 80 -1.34 -15.06 0.04
N ASP A 81 -0.07 -15.08 0.49
CA ASP A 81 0.71 -16.29 0.73
C ASP A 81 0.11 -17.16 1.86
N ASN A 82 -0.63 -16.54 2.77
CA ASN A 82 -1.28 -17.20 3.92
C ASN A 82 -2.79 -17.03 3.87
N ARG A 83 -3.40 -17.12 2.71
CA ARG A 83 -4.76 -16.69 2.40
C ARG A 83 -5.83 -17.22 3.36
N ASP A 84 -5.74 -18.48 3.77
CA ASP A 84 -6.69 -19.16 4.65
C ASP A 84 -6.70 -18.60 6.08
N ASN A 85 -5.68 -17.83 6.45
CA ASN A 85 -5.58 -17.20 7.76
C ASN A 85 -6.32 -15.84 7.84
N TYR A 86 -6.90 -15.35 6.74
CA TYR A 86 -7.53 -14.03 6.67
C TYR A 86 -8.92 -14.10 6.04
N GLY A 87 -9.77 -13.16 6.39
CA GLY A 87 -11.08 -12.96 5.79
C GLY A 87 -11.01 -12.32 4.39
N THR A 88 -12.01 -11.55 4.01
CA THR A 88 -12.02 -10.79 2.75
C THR A 88 -10.93 -9.73 2.75
N VAL A 89 -10.40 -9.45 1.58
CA VAL A 89 -9.36 -8.44 1.36
C VAL A 89 -9.85 -7.44 0.33
N ASP A 90 -9.97 -6.18 0.73
CA ASP A 90 -10.25 -5.08 -0.18
C ASP A 90 -9.03 -4.16 -0.27
N ILE A 91 -8.70 -3.73 -1.47
CA ILE A 91 -7.55 -2.87 -1.75
C ILE A 91 -8.05 -1.66 -2.52
N LEU A 92 -8.09 -0.49 -1.89
CA LEU A 92 -8.36 0.78 -2.53
C LEU A 92 -7.04 1.50 -2.78
N TYR A 93 -6.69 1.65 -4.06
CA TYR A 93 -5.42 2.25 -4.45
C TYR A 93 -5.61 3.35 -5.49
N GLY A 94 -4.99 4.48 -5.25
CA GLY A 94 -5.03 5.61 -6.17
C GLY A 94 -3.69 6.28 -6.39
N SER A 95 -3.55 6.91 -7.55
CA SER A 95 -2.41 7.75 -7.91
C SER A 95 -2.87 8.97 -8.73
N ARG A 96 -1.92 9.85 -9.08
CA ARG A 96 -2.24 11.06 -9.86
C ARG A 96 -2.63 10.75 -11.30
N SER A 97 -2.04 9.69 -11.87
CA SER A 97 -2.27 9.22 -13.25
C SER A 97 -2.16 7.71 -13.29
N ALA A 98 -2.58 7.09 -14.39
CA ALA A 98 -2.42 5.66 -14.61
C ALA A 98 -0.95 5.24 -14.67
N ASP A 99 -0.09 6.09 -15.22
CA ASP A 99 1.36 5.86 -15.31
C ASP A 99 2.06 5.92 -13.95
N ASP A 100 1.46 6.61 -12.96
CA ASP A 100 1.94 6.68 -11.58
C ASP A 100 1.49 5.47 -10.71
N LEU A 101 0.63 4.58 -11.23
CA LEU A 101 0.23 3.35 -10.52
C LEU A 101 1.39 2.36 -10.50
N VAL A 102 2.01 2.20 -9.34
CA VAL A 102 3.10 1.24 -9.17
C VAL A 102 2.55 -0.19 -9.06
N GLN A 103 3.34 -1.19 -9.49
CA GLN A 103 2.99 -2.62 -9.41
C GLN A 103 1.70 -3.00 -10.17
N LEU A 104 1.29 -2.23 -11.18
CA LEU A 104 0.02 -2.45 -11.89
C LEU A 104 -0.10 -3.87 -12.47
N LYS A 105 1.00 -4.41 -13.01
CA LYS A 105 1.05 -5.78 -13.52
C LYS A 105 0.76 -6.82 -12.42
N GLU A 106 1.38 -6.71 -11.26
CA GLU A 106 1.14 -7.59 -10.11
C GLU A 106 -0.30 -7.49 -9.62
N ILE A 107 -0.84 -6.27 -9.56
CA ILE A 107 -2.23 -6.01 -9.20
C ILE A 107 -3.18 -6.75 -10.15
N GLN A 108 -2.99 -6.62 -11.45
CA GLN A 108 -3.87 -7.20 -12.47
C GLN A 108 -3.70 -8.71 -12.63
N GLU A 109 -2.47 -9.22 -12.55
CA GLU A 109 -2.17 -10.63 -12.82
C GLU A 109 -2.29 -11.52 -11.58
N VAL A 110 -2.10 -10.97 -10.37
CA VAL A 110 -2.10 -11.73 -9.13
C VAL A 110 -3.25 -11.30 -8.22
N TRP A 111 -3.28 -10.05 -7.76
CA TRP A 111 -4.22 -9.65 -6.72
C TRP A 111 -5.67 -9.72 -7.18
N MET A 112 -5.99 -9.16 -8.35
CA MET A 112 -7.36 -9.21 -8.91
C MET A 112 -7.84 -10.61 -9.26
N LYS A 113 -6.92 -11.58 -9.40
CA LYS A 113 -7.27 -12.98 -9.70
C LYS A 113 -7.32 -13.87 -8.47
N THR A 114 -6.93 -13.35 -7.31
CA THR A 114 -6.94 -14.13 -6.06
C THR A 114 -8.36 -14.16 -5.46
N PRO A 115 -8.92 -15.34 -5.16
CA PRO A 115 -10.25 -15.44 -4.56
C PRO A 115 -10.37 -14.69 -3.25
N GLY A 116 -11.47 -13.93 -3.10
CA GLY A 116 -11.75 -13.13 -1.90
C GLY A 116 -10.89 -11.87 -1.77
N VAL A 117 -10.28 -11.43 -2.87
CA VAL A 117 -9.57 -10.15 -2.99
C VAL A 117 -10.31 -9.27 -3.99
N ASN A 118 -10.66 -8.06 -3.59
CA ASN A 118 -11.24 -7.03 -4.44
C ASN A 118 -10.30 -5.85 -4.54
N VAL A 119 -10.05 -5.36 -5.74
CA VAL A 119 -9.17 -4.21 -5.97
C VAL A 119 -9.94 -3.08 -6.64
N TYR A 120 -9.83 -1.90 -6.07
CA TYR A 120 -10.46 -0.66 -6.52
C TYR A 120 -9.36 0.34 -6.87
N LEU A 121 -9.19 0.61 -8.16
CA LEU A 121 -8.18 1.54 -8.66
C LEU A 121 -8.81 2.87 -9.00
N THR A 122 -8.10 3.97 -8.71
CA THR A 122 -8.52 5.32 -9.08
C THR A 122 -7.33 6.19 -9.51
N ILE A 123 -7.58 7.14 -10.38
CA ILE A 123 -6.62 8.20 -10.71
C ILE A 123 -7.26 9.57 -10.46
N ASP A 124 -6.43 10.58 -10.15
CA ASP A 124 -6.92 11.90 -9.75
C ASP A 124 -7.61 12.65 -10.89
N ARG A 125 -7.24 12.38 -12.16
CA ARG A 125 -7.72 13.08 -13.36
C ARG A 125 -7.94 12.12 -14.51
N GLU A 126 -8.88 12.44 -15.37
CA GLU A 126 -9.11 11.72 -16.62
C GLU A 126 -7.82 11.61 -17.44
N GLN A 127 -7.60 10.41 -18.00
CA GLN A 127 -6.47 10.09 -18.85
C GLN A 127 -6.95 9.17 -19.98
N GLU A 128 -6.49 9.44 -21.19
CA GLU A 128 -6.78 8.59 -22.35
C GLU A 128 -6.32 7.15 -22.10
N GLY A 129 -7.19 6.18 -22.41
CA GLY A 129 -6.94 4.76 -22.20
C GLY A 129 -7.15 4.27 -20.75
N TRP A 130 -7.68 5.12 -19.87
CA TRP A 130 -8.08 4.73 -18.52
C TRP A 130 -9.59 4.51 -18.44
N ASP A 131 -10.01 3.27 -18.16
CA ASP A 131 -11.42 2.86 -18.04
C ASP A 131 -11.87 2.70 -16.57
N GLY A 132 -10.96 2.93 -15.61
CA GLY A 132 -11.24 2.82 -14.18
C GLY A 132 -11.86 4.09 -13.60
N HIS A 133 -12.05 4.08 -12.29
CA HIS A 133 -12.59 5.24 -11.57
C HIS A 133 -11.65 6.46 -11.66
N VAL A 134 -12.24 7.65 -11.75
CA VAL A 134 -11.54 8.95 -11.72
C VAL A 134 -12.01 9.75 -10.52
N GLY A 135 -11.08 10.06 -9.63
CA GLY A 135 -11.33 10.80 -8.40
C GLY A 135 -10.30 10.51 -7.33
N PHE A 136 -10.32 11.31 -6.27
CA PHE A 136 -9.39 11.12 -5.15
C PHE A 136 -9.78 9.92 -4.30
N VAL A 137 -8.78 9.22 -3.76
CA VAL A 137 -8.96 8.06 -2.87
C VAL A 137 -9.99 8.30 -1.76
N PRO A 138 -9.98 9.45 -1.03
CA PRO A 138 -10.98 9.70 0.01
C PRO A 138 -12.42 9.83 -0.51
N SER A 139 -12.61 10.32 -1.72
CA SER A 139 -13.94 10.43 -2.35
C SER A 139 -14.44 9.05 -2.77
N TYR A 140 -13.58 8.28 -3.41
CA TYR A 140 -13.91 6.92 -3.84
C TYR A 140 -14.18 5.97 -2.66
N LEU A 141 -13.45 6.14 -1.54
CA LEU A 141 -13.73 5.45 -0.28
C LEU A 141 -15.19 5.63 0.17
N LYS A 142 -15.70 6.87 0.11
CA LYS A 142 -17.09 7.19 0.50
C LYS A 142 -18.11 6.68 -0.50
N GLU A 143 -17.77 6.71 -1.78
CA GLU A 143 -18.63 6.21 -2.85
C GLU A 143 -18.82 4.70 -2.77
N ILE A 144 -17.76 3.95 -2.53
CA ILE A 144 -17.83 2.48 -2.36
C ILE A 144 -18.60 2.13 -1.09
N GLY A 145 -18.37 2.82 0.02
CA GLY A 145 -19.08 2.59 1.28
C GLY A 145 -18.76 1.22 1.88
N PHE A 146 -17.50 0.95 2.19
CA PHE A 146 -17.06 -0.35 2.74
C PHE A 146 -17.77 -0.70 4.08
N ASP A 147 -18.05 -1.98 4.27
CA ASP A 147 -18.50 -2.52 5.57
C ASP A 147 -17.48 -2.24 6.67
N THR A 148 -17.97 -1.85 7.85
CA THR A 148 -17.15 -1.48 9.00
C THR A 148 -16.56 -2.66 9.78
N ASN A 149 -16.85 -3.90 9.37
CA ASN A 149 -16.31 -5.12 9.97
C ASN A 149 -14.88 -5.47 9.49
N LYS A 150 -14.10 -4.47 9.10
CA LYS A 150 -12.76 -4.62 8.54
C LYS A 150 -11.71 -3.92 9.40
N THR A 151 -10.52 -4.50 9.44
CA THR A 151 -9.32 -3.80 9.91
C THR A 151 -8.68 -3.08 8.74
N VAL A 152 -8.36 -1.79 8.93
CA VAL A 152 -7.92 -0.88 7.87
C VAL A 152 -6.44 -0.58 8.01
N LEU A 153 -5.70 -0.67 6.90
CA LEU A 153 -4.30 -0.28 6.82
C LEU A 153 -4.16 0.84 5.79
N VAL A 154 -3.66 1.99 6.22
CA VAL A 154 -3.57 3.18 5.36
C VAL A 154 -2.12 3.62 5.21
N CYS A 155 -1.69 3.87 3.97
CA CYS A 155 -0.41 4.47 3.67
C CYS A 155 -0.48 5.38 2.43
N GLY A 156 0.15 6.55 2.50
CA GLY A 156 0.18 7.49 1.40
C GLY A 156 0.52 8.92 1.85
N PRO A 157 0.30 9.91 1.00
CA PRO A 157 0.56 11.30 1.33
C PRO A 157 -0.22 11.75 2.58
N PRO A 158 0.38 12.56 3.48
CA PRO A 158 -0.27 12.98 4.73
C PRO A 158 -1.64 13.61 4.54
N ILE A 159 -1.81 14.38 3.46
CA ILE A 159 -3.10 15.02 3.15
C ILE A 159 -4.16 13.97 2.79
N MET A 160 -3.80 12.92 2.02
CA MET A 160 -4.71 11.82 1.71
C MET A 160 -5.09 11.07 2.98
N ILE A 161 -4.12 10.70 3.83
CA ILE A 161 -4.37 10.00 5.09
C ILE A 161 -5.35 10.80 5.96
N LYS A 162 -5.17 12.11 6.08
CA LYS A 162 -6.08 12.99 6.84
C LYS A 162 -7.54 12.84 6.37
N PHE A 163 -7.78 12.91 5.08
CA PHE A 163 -9.14 12.83 4.52
C PHE A 163 -9.68 11.40 4.53
N VAL A 164 -8.83 10.39 4.34
CA VAL A 164 -9.22 8.97 4.48
C VAL A 164 -9.68 8.69 5.91
N LEU A 165 -8.91 9.12 6.92
CA LEU A 165 -9.30 8.94 8.33
C LEU A 165 -10.63 9.62 8.65
N ALA A 166 -10.87 10.84 8.14
CA ALA A 166 -12.15 11.51 8.30
C ALA A 166 -13.29 10.72 7.63
N GLY A 167 -13.08 10.27 6.39
CA GLY A 167 -14.05 9.46 5.66
C GLY A 167 -14.38 8.13 6.33
N LEU A 168 -13.37 7.43 6.87
CA LEU A 168 -13.57 6.20 7.64
C LEU A 168 -14.44 6.44 8.89
N MET A 169 -14.20 7.54 9.61
CA MET A 169 -15.02 7.89 10.79
C MET A 169 -16.47 8.22 10.39
N GLU A 170 -16.69 8.94 9.29
CA GLU A 170 -18.02 9.21 8.74
C GLU A 170 -18.75 7.93 8.32
N LEU A 171 -18.04 6.94 7.79
CA LEU A 171 -18.58 5.60 7.46
C LEU A 171 -18.85 4.73 8.70
N GLY A 172 -18.42 5.15 9.89
CA GLY A 172 -18.65 4.44 11.14
C GLY A 172 -17.54 3.49 11.58
N PHE A 173 -16.35 3.54 10.97
CA PHE A 173 -15.19 2.79 11.46
C PHE A 173 -14.70 3.32 12.81
N ASN A 174 -14.27 2.43 13.70
CA ASN A 174 -13.65 2.81 14.95
C ASN A 174 -12.15 3.10 14.74
N LYS A 175 -11.61 4.07 15.46
CA LYS A 175 -10.18 4.42 15.40
C LYS A 175 -9.25 3.24 15.73
N THR A 176 -9.70 2.32 16.58
CA THR A 176 -8.93 1.12 16.97
C THR A 176 -8.80 0.08 15.84
N GLN A 177 -9.59 0.22 14.78
CA GLN A 177 -9.52 -0.65 13.60
C GLN A 177 -8.50 -0.17 12.55
N VAL A 178 -7.90 1.03 12.74
CA VAL A 178 -7.11 1.68 11.70
C VAL A 178 -5.63 1.72 12.08
N TYR A 179 -4.82 1.13 11.23
CA TYR A 179 -3.37 1.20 11.27
C TYR A 179 -2.87 2.16 10.17
N THR A 180 -1.93 3.02 10.52
CA THR A 180 -1.31 3.94 9.55
C THR A 180 0.19 3.98 9.72
N THR A 181 0.91 4.22 8.63
CA THR A 181 2.34 4.48 8.68
C THR A 181 2.61 5.91 9.18
N LEU A 182 3.73 6.10 9.84
CA LEU A 182 4.19 7.41 10.32
C LEU A 182 5.27 7.99 9.39
N GLU A 183 5.11 7.82 8.09
CA GLU A 183 6.05 8.34 7.11
C GLU A 183 6.33 9.83 7.30
N LEU A 184 7.56 10.24 6.98
CA LEU A 184 8.08 11.60 7.09
C LEU A 184 8.15 12.19 8.52
N ARG A 185 7.86 11.42 9.57
CA ARG A 185 8.04 11.87 10.95
C ARG A 185 9.34 11.44 11.59
N MET A 186 10.00 10.46 11.03
CA MET A 186 11.31 10.03 11.48
C MET A 186 12.38 10.71 10.64
N LYS A 187 13.17 11.58 11.28
CA LYS A 187 14.37 12.20 10.69
C LYS A 187 15.52 11.20 10.75
N CYS A 188 15.39 10.06 10.08
CA CYS A 188 16.36 8.97 10.17
C CYS A 188 17.12 8.74 8.86
N GLY A 189 17.30 9.80 8.07
CA GLY A 189 18.09 9.71 6.85
C GLY A 189 18.23 10.98 6.12
#